data_6cf73ea8a914b84a3cba5589bd89d714
#
_entry.id   6cf73ea8a914b84a3cba5589bd89d714
#
_cell.length_a   1.000
_cell.length_b   1.000
_cell.length_c   1.000
_cell.angle_alpha   90.00
_cell.angle_beta   90.00
_cell.angle_gamma   90.00
#
_symmetry.space_group_name_H-M   'P 1'
#
loop_
_entity.id
_entity.type
_entity.pdbx_description
1 polymer ?
#
loop_
_entity_poly.entity_id
_entity_poly.type
_entity_poly.pdbx_seq_one_letter_code
_entity_poly.pdbx_strand_id
1 'polypeptide(L)'
;MERPALIRHLVRLLVLPLAGGLLAAGLLGSTATADTERPVKVMTRNLYLGANLDPAIRATTVPALLAATAHIFSVAHQTNFPERAKALALEIADADPVLLGLQEAAIWYRGPINDPAPATTVEWDFIASLRRELAAIGAPYDVVRVQPEADIEAPAGAPYFQDIRLLQQDAILVKAGLEDEVAITNAQSGNFVARLVLTTGLGQQVPVNRGWVAADAVVNKRALRFVNTHLEAFHPIVRLRQAHELIAPSGPVGSAPDPAVLVGDLNTSPDLPVLPNRLAFQALLAYGLVDTWAVANPGDPGYTAGFNELLTDPSPEGALEHRVDHVMTSPGVGIVRSRIYGTDPDNRTASGMWPSDHAGVAATLTP
;
A
#
# COMPACT_ATOMS: atom_id res chain seq x y z
N MET A 1 12.36 -70.49 9.84
CA MET A 1 12.01 -71.48 8.79
C MET A 1 11.84 -70.70 7.53
N GLU A 2 12.85 -70.68 6.83
CA GLU A 2 13.17 -71.23 5.49
C GLU A 2 12.71 -70.32 4.31
N ARG A 3 13.73 -69.83 3.63
CA ARG A 3 13.71 -69.44 2.19
C ARG A 3 13.71 -70.77 1.34
N PRO A 4 13.37 -70.75 0.03
CA PRO A 4 14.41 -70.57 -0.99
C PRO A 4 13.91 -69.74 -2.21
N ALA A 5 14.70 -68.93 -2.95
CA ALA A 5 15.84 -69.16 -3.84
C ALA A 5 15.49 -69.55 -5.30
N LEU A 6 16.02 -68.69 -6.19
CA LEU A 6 16.50 -68.82 -7.60
C LEU A 6 15.53 -69.25 -8.71
N ILE A 7 15.60 -68.54 -9.86
CA ILE A 7 16.30 -69.04 -11.07
C ILE A 7 16.49 -67.82 -12.06
N ARG A 8 17.74 -67.72 -12.56
CA ARG A 8 18.23 -66.89 -13.67
C ARG A 8 17.89 -67.59 -15.01
N HIS A 9 17.57 -66.76 -16.05
CA HIS A 9 17.95 -67.16 -17.41
C HIS A 9 18.40 -65.93 -18.24
N LEU A 10 19.68 -66.06 -18.63
CA LEU A 10 20.34 -65.32 -19.69
C LEU A 10 19.82 -65.81 -21.05
N VAL A 11 19.54 -64.90 -22.00
CA VAL A 11 19.65 -65.24 -23.42
C VAL A 11 20.40 -64.08 -24.12
N ARG A 12 21.59 -64.40 -24.62
CA ARG A 12 22.38 -63.67 -25.59
C ARG A 12 21.87 -64.02 -26.99
N LEU A 13 21.71 -63.04 -27.86
CA LEU A 13 21.92 -63.23 -29.31
C LEU A 13 22.18 -61.93 -30.05
N LEU A 14 23.32 -61.85 -30.57
CA LEU A 14 23.89 -61.50 -31.89
C LEU A 14 23.61 -60.12 -32.48
N VAL A 15 24.74 -59.48 -32.68
CA VAL A 15 25.02 -58.29 -33.50
C VAL A 15 25.13 -58.68 -34.98
N LEU A 16 24.53 -57.85 -35.82
CA LEU A 16 24.98 -57.70 -37.22
C LEU A 16 24.83 -56.23 -37.65
N PRO A 17 25.82 -55.62 -38.29
CA PRO A 17 25.78 -54.22 -38.71
C PRO A 17 25.20 -54.08 -40.12
N LEU A 18 24.32 -53.09 -40.32
CA LEU A 18 24.00 -52.55 -41.63
C LEU A 18 24.39 -51.07 -41.67
N ALA A 19 25.37 -50.78 -42.52
CA ALA A 19 25.76 -49.44 -42.91
C ALA A 19 24.71 -48.87 -43.87
N GLY A 20 24.29 -47.65 -43.67
CA GLY A 20 23.37 -46.95 -44.60
C GLY A 20 23.13 -45.51 -44.21
N GLY A 21 23.81 -44.61 -44.88
CA GLY A 21 23.35 -43.29 -45.29
C GLY A 21 23.12 -42.21 -44.23
N LEU A 22 24.15 -41.35 -43.99
CA LEU A 22 23.96 -40.03 -43.39
C LEU A 22 23.05 -39.16 -44.27
N LEU A 23 21.89 -38.79 -43.76
CA LEU A 23 21.21 -37.56 -44.08
C LEU A 23 21.11 -36.74 -42.80
N ALA A 24 22.06 -35.83 -42.64
CA ALA A 24 22.02 -34.82 -41.56
C ALA A 24 20.92 -33.80 -41.88
N ALA A 25 19.69 -34.08 -41.46
CA ALA A 25 18.69 -33.05 -41.29
C ALA A 25 19.03 -32.29 -40.01
N GLY A 26 19.65 -31.11 -40.17
CA GLY A 26 19.86 -30.16 -39.10
C GLY A 26 18.53 -29.74 -38.51
N LEU A 27 18.10 -30.37 -37.44
CA LEU A 27 17.15 -29.82 -36.51
C LEU A 27 17.86 -28.64 -35.83
N LEU A 28 17.70 -27.44 -36.42
CA LEU A 28 17.84 -26.19 -35.65
C LEU A 28 16.75 -26.24 -34.58
N GLY A 29 17.04 -26.89 -33.49
CA GLY A 29 16.31 -26.71 -32.23
C GLY A 29 16.42 -25.23 -31.91
N SER A 30 15.36 -24.46 -32.23
CA SER A 30 15.10 -23.20 -31.59
C SER A 30 15.03 -23.52 -30.12
N THR A 31 16.11 -23.30 -29.39
CA THR A 31 16.05 -23.10 -27.94
C THR A 31 15.23 -21.83 -27.79
N ALA A 32 13.90 -21.97 -27.68
CA ALA A 32 13.12 -20.96 -27.03
C ALA A 32 13.76 -20.83 -25.63
N THR A 33 14.61 -19.83 -25.49
CA THR A 33 14.96 -19.33 -24.17
C THR A 33 13.62 -19.02 -23.53
N ALA A 34 13.23 -19.82 -22.54
CA ALA A 34 12.15 -19.48 -21.66
C ALA A 34 12.49 -18.07 -21.20
N ASP A 35 11.70 -17.09 -21.69
CA ASP A 35 11.80 -15.71 -21.26
C ASP A 35 11.49 -15.81 -19.76
N THR A 36 12.54 -15.84 -18.94
CA THR A 36 12.40 -16.00 -17.49
C THR A 36 11.64 -14.76 -17.05
N GLU A 37 10.38 -14.96 -16.76
CA GLU A 37 9.42 -13.92 -16.42
C GLU A 37 10.03 -13.03 -15.33
N ARG A 38 10.37 -11.80 -15.70
CA ARG A 38 10.86 -10.83 -14.72
C ARG A 38 9.71 -10.47 -13.78
N PRO A 39 9.83 -10.75 -12.48
CA PRO A 39 8.78 -10.46 -11.55
C PRO A 39 8.56 -8.95 -11.40
N VAL A 40 7.33 -8.58 -11.06
CA VAL A 40 6.92 -7.19 -10.80
C VAL A 40 6.92 -6.98 -9.28
N LYS A 41 7.62 -5.94 -8.83
CA LYS A 41 7.58 -5.52 -7.42
C LYS A 41 6.55 -4.41 -7.26
N VAL A 42 5.69 -4.54 -6.26
CA VAL A 42 4.70 -3.54 -5.88
C VAL A 42 4.78 -3.27 -4.39
N MET A 43 4.35 -2.09 -3.94
CA MET A 43 4.38 -1.73 -2.52
C MET A 43 3.17 -0.87 -2.15
N THR A 44 2.70 -1.01 -0.92
CA THR A 44 1.80 -0.07 -0.24
C THR A 44 2.52 0.58 0.93
N ARG A 45 2.25 1.88 1.14
CA ARG A 45 2.85 2.64 2.24
C ARG A 45 1.93 3.74 2.74
N ASN A 46 1.35 3.57 3.92
CA ASN A 46 0.72 4.64 4.66
C ASN A 46 1.82 5.58 5.21
N LEU A 47 1.71 6.89 4.93
CA LEU A 47 2.73 7.89 5.26
C LEU A 47 2.55 8.51 6.65
N TYR A 48 1.45 8.20 7.32
CA TYR A 48 1.01 8.84 8.56
C TYR A 48 0.84 10.37 8.42
N LEU A 49 -0.37 10.86 8.49
CA LEU A 49 -0.68 12.28 8.32
C LEU A 49 -0.02 13.23 9.33
N GLY A 50 0.51 12.69 10.44
CA GLY A 50 1.41 13.39 11.36
C GLY A 50 0.83 13.67 12.75
N ALA A 51 -0.48 13.51 12.97
CA ALA A 51 -1.12 13.70 14.27
C ALA A 51 -2.49 13.02 14.34
N ASN A 52 -2.97 12.72 15.55
CA ASN A 52 -4.33 12.26 15.79
C ASN A 52 -5.32 13.44 15.75
N LEU A 53 -6.35 13.35 14.93
CA LEU A 53 -7.35 14.42 14.75
C LEU A 53 -8.51 14.37 15.76
N ASP A 54 -8.66 13.29 16.51
CA ASP A 54 -9.75 13.08 17.47
C ASP A 54 -9.96 14.23 18.47
N PRO A 55 -8.91 14.87 19.02
CA PRO A 55 -9.09 15.98 19.96
C PRO A 55 -9.92 17.14 19.38
N ALA A 56 -9.71 17.50 18.12
CA ALA A 56 -10.48 18.56 17.46
C ALA A 56 -11.92 18.11 17.13
N ILE A 57 -12.08 16.87 16.67
CA ILE A 57 -13.40 16.27 16.35
C ILE A 57 -14.29 16.25 17.60
N ARG A 58 -13.72 15.92 18.76
CA ARG A 58 -14.43 15.77 20.03
C ARG A 58 -14.58 17.08 20.83
N ALA A 59 -13.98 18.17 20.40
CA ALA A 59 -14.05 19.45 21.09
C ALA A 59 -15.51 19.96 21.17
N THR A 60 -15.99 20.24 22.38
CA THR A 60 -17.39 20.66 22.64
C THR A 60 -17.55 22.17 22.81
N THR A 61 -16.45 22.91 22.81
CA THR A 61 -16.44 24.39 22.92
C THR A 61 -15.40 24.96 21.95
N VAL A 62 -15.62 26.22 21.52
CA VAL A 62 -14.65 26.90 20.63
C VAL A 62 -13.26 27.02 21.27
N PRO A 63 -13.09 27.39 22.56
CA PRO A 63 -11.76 27.38 23.17
C PRO A 63 -11.09 26.00 23.17
N ALA A 64 -11.87 24.90 23.37
CA ALA A 64 -11.35 23.55 23.30
C ALA A 64 -10.91 23.19 21.87
N LEU A 65 -11.67 23.57 20.85
CA LEU A 65 -11.29 23.38 19.44
C LEU A 65 -10.01 24.12 19.10
N LEU A 66 -9.90 25.41 19.48
CA LEU A 66 -8.67 26.20 19.28
C LEU A 66 -7.43 25.56 19.90
N ALA A 67 -7.57 25.07 21.15
CA ALA A 67 -6.49 24.39 21.85
C ALA A 67 -6.15 23.04 21.20
N ALA A 68 -7.14 22.24 20.81
CA ALA A 68 -6.96 20.95 20.18
C ALA A 68 -6.30 21.10 18.80
N THR A 69 -6.74 22.04 17.96
CA THR A 69 -6.12 22.28 16.64
C THR A 69 -4.66 22.74 16.79
N ALA A 70 -4.37 23.63 17.77
CA ALA A 70 -3.01 24.04 18.07
C ALA A 70 -2.15 22.86 18.53
N HIS A 71 -2.69 21.97 19.36
CA HIS A 71 -1.99 20.76 19.79
C HIS A 71 -1.71 19.81 18.61
N ILE A 72 -2.72 19.50 17.80
CA ILE A 72 -2.60 18.66 16.59
C ILE A 72 -1.50 19.18 15.67
N PHE A 73 -1.51 20.49 15.38
CA PHE A 73 -0.48 21.10 14.54
C PHE A 73 0.91 21.06 15.18
N SER A 74 1.00 21.22 16.50
CA SER A 74 2.25 21.02 17.25
C SER A 74 2.77 19.58 17.16
N VAL A 75 1.90 18.57 17.24
CA VAL A 75 2.27 17.16 17.07
C VAL A 75 2.75 16.90 15.65
N ALA A 76 2.07 17.43 14.63
CA ALA A 76 2.51 17.32 13.24
C ALA A 76 3.90 17.94 13.02
N HIS A 77 4.25 19.03 13.72
CA HIS A 77 5.61 19.57 13.73
C HIS A 77 6.62 18.63 14.43
N GLN A 78 6.22 17.99 15.52
CA GLN A 78 7.10 17.07 16.27
C GLN A 78 7.38 15.80 15.47
N THR A 79 6.38 15.25 14.77
CA THR A 79 6.52 14.07 13.89
C THR A 79 7.24 14.38 12.58
N ASN A 80 7.55 15.64 12.29
CA ASN A 80 8.52 16.15 11.33
C ASN A 80 8.58 15.39 10.00
N PHE A 81 7.52 15.49 9.17
CA PHE A 81 7.47 14.76 7.91
C PHE A 81 8.70 14.96 7.01
N PRO A 82 9.31 16.15 6.87
CA PRO A 82 10.55 16.32 6.09
C PRO A 82 11.69 15.38 6.51
N GLU A 83 11.81 15.05 7.78
CA GLU A 83 12.78 14.08 8.27
C GLU A 83 12.33 12.64 7.99
N ARG A 84 11.05 12.33 8.23
CA ARG A 84 10.45 11.02 7.94
C ARG A 84 10.51 10.68 6.45
N ALA A 85 10.32 11.66 5.57
CA ALA A 85 10.41 11.47 4.12
C ALA A 85 11.77 10.90 3.67
N LYS A 86 12.88 11.22 4.37
CA LYS A 86 14.21 10.65 4.08
C LYS A 86 14.25 9.17 4.43
N ALA A 87 13.73 8.78 5.59
CA ALA A 87 13.69 7.39 6.02
C ALA A 87 12.74 6.57 5.12
N LEU A 88 11.55 7.10 4.81
CA LEU A 88 10.61 6.51 3.85
C LEU A 88 11.24 6.32 2.46
N ALA A 89 12.04 7.28 2.00
CA ALA A 89 12.72 7.17 0.71
C ALA A 89 13.73 6.01 0.70
N LEU A 90 14.47 5.81 1.79
CA LEU A 90 15.41 4.68 1.93
C LEU A 90 14.67 3.34 1.94
N GLU A 91 13.55 3.22 2.67
CA GLU A 91 12.70 2.02 2.69
C GLU A 91 12.17 1.67 1.28
N ILE A 92 11.64 2.68 0.58
CA ILE A 92 11.09 2.51 -0.77
C ILE A 92 12.21 2.12 -1.76
N ALA A 93 13.39 2.73 -1.63
CA ALA A 93 14.53 2.39 -2.47
C ALA A 93 15.04 0.96 -2.22
N ASP A 94 15.03 0.47 -0.95
CA ASP A 94 15.38 -0.91 -0.62
C ASP A 94 14.34 -1.91 -1.14
N ALA A 95 13.06 -1.60 -0.98
CA ALA A 95 11.98 -2.41 -1.54
C ALA A 95 12.01 -2.42 -3.07
N ASP A 96 12.39 -1.30 -3.68
CA ASP A 96 12.53 -1.10 -5.12
C ASP A 96 11.26 -1.47 -5.93
N PRO A 97 10.05 -0.98 -5.55
CA PRO A 97 8.83 -1.30 -6.27
C PRO A 97 8.75 -0.55 -7.61
N VAL A 98 8.18 -1.21 -8.62
CA VAL A 98 7.83 -0.56 -9.90
C VAL A 98 6.59 0.31 -9.74
N LEU A 99 5.62 -0.16 -8.95
CA LEU A 99 4.38 0.54 -8.63
C LEU A 99 4.24 0.68 -7.12
N LEU A 100 3.93 1.89 -6.67
CA LEU A 100 3.82 2.26 -5.26
C LEU A 100 2.47 2.91 -4.99
N GLY A 101 1.70 2.35 -4.07
CA GLY A 101 0.48 2.94 -3.52
C GLY A 101 0.79 3.67 -2.22
N LEU A 102 0.38 4.94 -2.12
CA LEU A 102 0.54 5.77 -0.93
C LEU A 102 -0.82 6.09 -0.32
N GLN A 103 -0.92 6.03 1.00
CA GLN A 103 -2.06 6.47 1.79
C GLN A 103 -1.60 7.57 2.76
N GLU A 104 -2.54 8.40 3.20
CA GLU A 104 -2.27 9.53 4.08
C GLU A 104 -1.20 10.50 3.52
N ALA A 105 -1.15 10.63 2.20
CA ALA A 105 -0.27 11.57 1.52
C ALA A 105 -0.78 12.99 1.72
N ALA A 106 -0.59 13.53 2.91
CA ALA A 106 -1.17 14.77 3.38
C ALA A 106 -0.55 16.01 2.75
N ILE A 107 -1.39 17.06 2.58
CA ILE A 107 -0.92 18.43 2.45
C ILE A 107 -1.45 19.21 3.65
N TRP A 108 -0.54 19.78 4.42
CA TRP A 108 -0.86 20.71 5.49
C TRP A 108 -0.73 22.14 4.98
N TYR A 109 -1.78 22.93 5.24
CA TYR A 109 -1.79 24.35 4.92
C TYR A 109 -2.01 25.18 6.18
N ARG A 110 -1.61 26.45 6.11
CA ARG A 110 -1.91 27.48 7.11
C ARG A 110 -2.40 28.75 6.43
N GLY A 111 -3.20 29.50 7.13
CA GLY A 111 -3.77 30.77 6.67
C GLY A 111 -4.08 31.72 7.81
N PRO A 112 -4.54 32.95 7.51
CA PRO A 112 -4.98 33.88 8.54
C PRO A 112 -6.15 33.31 9.33
N ILE A 113 -6.13 33.47 10.65
CA ILE A 113 -7.17 32.92 11.53
C ILE A 113 -8.54 33.52 11.22
N ASN A 114 -9.56 32.65 11.10
CA ASN A 114 -10.95 32.99 10.78
C ASN A 114 -11.10 33.69 9.41
N ASP A 115 -10.22 33.46 8.46
CA ASP A 115 -10.41 33.85 7.07
C ASP A 115 -11.54 32.99 6.45
N PRO A 116 -12.57 33.61 5.80
CA PRO A 116 -13.59 32.82 5.10
C PRO A 116 -13.07 32.08 3.88
N ALA A 117 -11.88 32.43 3.35
CA ALA A 117 -11.22 31.71 2.29
C ALA A 117 -10.36 30.57 2.89
N PRO A 118 -10.34 29.36 2.25
CA PRO A 118 -9.51 28.26 2.74
C PRO A 118 -8.03 28.61 2.85
N ALA A 119 -7.36 28.10 3.85
CA ALA A 119 -5.91 28.21 4.02
C ALA A 119 -5.18 27.60 2.80
N THR A 120 -4.21 28.33 2.23
CA THR A 120 -3.51 27.95 0.99
C THR A 120 -1.99 27.98 1.09
N THR A 121 -1.43 28.56 2.18
CA THR A 121 0.02 28.55 2.37
C THR A 121 0.46 27.15 2.77
N VAL A 122 1.16 26.44 1.88
CA VAL A 122 1.64 25.06 2.12
C VAL A 122 2.69 25.08 3.24
N GLU A 123 2.44 24.31 4.27
CA GLU A 123 3.43 23.98 5.32
C GLU A 123 4.21 22.74 4.91
N TRP A 124 3.51 21.66 4.55
CA TRP A 124 4.11 20.42 4.04
C TRP A 124 3.23 19.84 2.92
N ASP A 125 3.90 19.40 1.85
CA ASP A 125 3.35 18.50 0.82
C ASP A 125 4.14 17.19 0.89
N PHE A 126 3.46 16.12 1.32
CA PHE A 126 4.09 14.83 1.59
C PHE A 126 4.57 14.16 0.31
N ILE A 127 3.78 14.19 -0.75
CA ILE A 127 4.17 13.60 -2.04
C ILE A 127 5.39 14.34 -2.61
N ALA A 128 5.35 15.67 -2.64
CA ALA A 128 6.45 16.48 -3.15
C ALA A 128 7.73 16.27 -2.33
N SER A 129 7.62 16.21 -0.99
CA SER A 129 8.74 15.96 -0.09
C SER A 129 9.34 14.57 -0.31
N LEU A 130 8.51 13.51 -0.33
CA LEU A 130 8.96 12.14 -0.55
C LEU A 130 9.65 11.97 -1.92
N ARG A 131 9.04 12.50 -2.98
CA ARG A 131 9.62 12.44 -4.33
C ARG A 131 10.98 13.16 -4.41
N ARG A 132 11.13 14.29 -3.72
CA ARG A 132 12.41 15.00 -3.64
C ARG A 132 13.50 14.16 -2.97
N GLU A 133 13.17 13.51 -1.85
CA GLU A 133 14.14 12.65 -1.13
C GLU A 133 14.48 11.37 -1.94
N LEU A 134 13.49 10.75 -2.59
CA LEU A 134 13.72 9.63 -3.52
C LEU A 134 14.64 10.01 -4.68
N ALA A 135 14.41 11.17 -5.31
CA ALA A 135 15.28 11.66 -6.38
C ALA A 135 16.70 11.96 -5.89
N ALA A 136 16.83 12.50 -4.67
CA ALA A 136 18.14 12.81 -4.07
C ALA A 136 19.02 11.58 -3.85
N ILE A 137 18.42 10.40 -3.64
CA ILE A 137 19.13 9.12 -3.48
C ILE A 137 19.23 8.29 -4.78
N GLY A 138 18.82 8.87 -5.93
CA GLY A 138 18.88 8.19 -7.23
C GLY A 138 17.77 7.16 -7.48
N ALA A 139 16.68 7.20 -6.75
CA ALA A 139 15.50 6.35 -6.91
C ALA A 139 14.23 7.19 -7.23
N PRO A 140 14.18 7.94 -8.34
CA PRO A 140 13.06 8.83 -8.64
C PRO A 140 11.78 8.07 -8.96
N TYR A 141 10.64 8.68 -8.60
CA TYR A 141 9.28 8.21 -8.92
C TYR A 141 8.45 9.34 -9.51
N ASP A 142 7.57 8.99 -10.45
CA ASP A 142 6.60 9.89 -11.02
C ASP A 142 5.19 9.60 -10.49
N VAL A 143 4.40 10.66 -10.32
CA VAL A 143 3.01 10.55 -9.90
C VAL A 143 2.16 10.12 -11.09
N VAL A 144 1.49 8.97 -10.93
CA VAL A 144 0.52 8.48 -11.91
C VAL A 144 -0.82 9.18 -11.73
N ARG A 145 -1.32 9.17 -10.50
CA ARG A 145 -2.61 9.77 -10.14
C ARG A 145 -2.69 10.03 -8.65
N VAL A 146 -3.42 11.08 -8.27
CA VAL A 146 -3.75 11.43 -6.88
C VAL A 146 -5.27 11.46 -6.74
N GLN A 147 -5.78 10.95 -5.61
CA GLN A 147 -7.17 11.06 -5.19
C GLN A 147 -7.26 11.90 -3.92
N PRO A 148 -7.84 13.11 -3.99
CA PRO A 148 -8.19 13.86 -2.78
C PRO A 148 -9.27 13.14 -1.98
N GLU A 149 -9.11 13.12 -0.66
CA GLU A 149 -10.04 12.49 0.27
C GLU A 149 -10.63 13.52 1.23
N ALA A 150 -10.31 13.43 2.53
CA ALA A 150 -10.78 14.39 3.51
C ALA A 150 -10.07 15.74 3.33
N ASP A 151 -10.85 16.83 3.33
CA ASP A 151 -10.37 18.20 3.29
C ASP A 151 -11.02 18.94 4.46
N ILE A 152 -10.24 19.20 5.51
CA ILE A 152 -10.74 19.75 6.77
C ILE A 152 -9.92 20.95 7.20
N GLU A 153 -10.58 21.96 7.74
CA GLU A 153 -9.94 23.17 8.25
C GLU A 153 -10.53 23.55 9.60
N ALA A 154 -9.67 23.98 10.51
CA ALA A 154 -10.06 24.46 11.82
C ALA A 154 -9.10 25.55 12.32
N PRO A 155 -9.60 26.53 13.10
CA PRO A 155 -8.74 27.55 13.69
C PRO A 155 -7.91 26.99 14.84
N ALA A 156 -6.62 27.31 14.86
CA ALA A 156 -5.69 27.02 15.94
C ALA A 156 -5.52 28.26 16.84
N GLY A 157 -5.57 28.04 18.15
CA GLY A 157 -5.25 29.07 19.14
C GLY A 157 -3.75 29.30 19.32
N ALA A 158 -3.36 29.80 20.50
CA ALA A 158 -1.96 29.98 20.85
C ALA A 158 -1.16 28.66 20.75
N PRO A 159 0.09 28.70 20.29
CA PRO A 159 0.86 29.89 19.87
C PRO A 159 0.66 30.32 18.41
N TYR A 160 -0.13 29.58 17.63
CA TYR A 160 -0.19 29.72 16.16
C TYR A 160 -1.07 30.87 15.69
N PHE A 161 -2.30 31.00 16.24
CA PHE A 161 -3.31 31.99 15.82
C PHE A 161 -3.51 32.01 14.28
N GLN A 162 -3.74 30.82 13.71
CA GLN A 162 -3.88 30.56 12.28
C GLN A 162 -5.00 29.56 12.02
N ASP A 163 -5.57 29.60 10.83
CA ASP A 163 -6.36 28.48 10.32
C ASP A 163 -5.40 27.39 9.79
N ILE A 164 -5.67 26.17 10.22
CA ILE A 164 -4.89 24.98 9.83
C ILE A 164 -5.81 24.08 9.01
N ARG A 165 -5.41 23.82 7.77
CA ARG A 165 -6.13 22.94 6.85
C ARG A 165 -5.29 21.73 6.52
N LEU A 166 -5.94 20.57 6.55
CA LEU A 166 -5.38 19.28 6.16
C LEU A 166 -6.17 18.75 4.97
N LEU A 167 -5.48 18.55 3.85
CA LEU A 167 -5.98 17.79 2.71
C LEU A 167 -5.32 16.41 2.73
N GLN A 168 -6.11 15.38 3.00
CA GLN A 168 -5.67 14.00 2.92
C GLN A 168 -5.81 13.51 1.48
N GLN A 169 -4.83 12.72 1.01
CA GLN A 169 -4.78 12.19 -0.35
C GLN A 169 -4.24 10.76 -0.36
N ASP A 170 -4.68 10.00 -1.36
CA ASP A 170 -4.05 8.76 -1.78
C ASP A 170 -3.41 8.92 -3.15
N ALA A 171 -2.36 8.18 -3.44
CA ALA A 171 -1.66 8.30 -4.72
C ALA A 171 -1.12 6.97 -5.24
N ILE A 172 -0.98 6.86 -6.57
CA ILE A 172 -0.14 5.87 -7.22
C ILE A 172 1.07 6.58 -7.80
N LEU A 173 2.25 6.03 -7.52
CA LEU A 173 3.51 6.42 -8.12
C LEU A 173 4.08 5.25 -8.94
N VAL A 174 4.84 5.59 -9.98
CA VAL A 174 5.60 4.65 -10.81
C VAL A 174 7.08 5.00 -10.77
N LYS A 175 7.94 4.01 -10.69
CA LYS A 175 9.40 4.21 -10.73
C LYS A 175 9.79 4.85 -12.07
N ALA A 176 10.49 5.97 -12.03
CA ALA A 176 10.95 6.69 -13.21
C ALA A 176 12.15 6.01 -13.88
N GLY A 177 12.37 6.31 -15.16
CA GLY A 177 13.47 5.74 -15.94
C GLY A 177 13.21 4.30 -16.43
N LEU A 178 11.95 3.85 -16.43
CA LEU A 178 11.53 2.52 -16.90
C LEU A 178 10.54 2.61 -18.07
N GLU A 179 10.56 3.68 -18.84
CA GLU A 179 9.57 3.98 -19.91
C GLU A 179 9.55 2.89 -20.99
N ASP A 180 10.67 2.20 -21.23
CA ASP A 180 10.74 1.07 -22.18
C ASP A 180 10.21 -0.25 -21.60
N GLU A 181 10.11 -0.38 -20.27
CA GLU A 181 9.69 -1.60 -19.57
C GLU A 181 8.30 -1.47 -18.95
N VAL A 182 7.84 -0.22 -18.72
CA VAL A 182 6.59 0.09 -18.02
C VAL A 182 5.76 1.08 -18.81
N ALA A 183 4.56 0.69 -19.18
CA ALA A 183 3.56 1.57 -19.78
C ALA A 183 2.37 1.70 -18.82
N ILE A 184 2.00 2.94 -18.49
CA ILE A 184 0.84 3.25 -17.66
C ILE A 184 -0.26 3.85 -18.52
N THR A 185 -1.46 3.33 -18.41
CA THR A 185 -2.64 3.82 -19.13
C THR A 185 -3.85 3.86 -18.20
N ASN A 186 -4.94 4.48 -18.65
CA ASN A 186 -6.23 4.46 -17.99
C ASN A 186 -6.17 4.81 -16.48
N ALA A 187 -5.36 5.84 -16.12
CA ALA A 187 -5.27 6.30 -14.74
C ALA A 187 -6.57 6.97 -14.30
N GLN A 188 -7.22 6.38 -13.32
CA GLN A 188 -8.52 6.80 -12.79
C GLN A 188 -8.46 6.97 -11.28
N SER A 189 -9.41 7.71 -10.74
CA SER A 189 -9.62 7.82 -9.30
C SER A 189 -11.06 8.21 -8.99
N GLY A 190 -11.50 7.94 -7.78
CA GLY A 190 -12.84 8.32 -7.34
C GLY A 190 -13.03 8.15 -5.84
N ASN A 191 -13.97 8.91 -5.29
CA ASN A 191 -14.43 8.69 -3.91
C ASN A 191 -15.48 7.59 -3.87
N PHE A 192 -15.52 6.85 -2.76
CA PHE A 192 -16.60 5.93 -2.48
C PHE A 192 -17.93 6.67 -2.24
N VAL A 193 -19.02 6.06 -2.64
CA VAL A 193 -20.36 6.50 -2.30
C VAL A 193 -20.63 6.28 -0.81
N ALA A 194 -20.21 5.11 -0.30
CA ALA A 194 -20.27 4.81 1.12
C ALA A 194 -19.23 5.62 1.89
N ARG A 195 -19.71 6.54 2.74
CA ARG A 195 -18.85 7.41 3.55
C ARG A 195 -19.42 7.56 4.96
N LEU A 196 -18.51 7.78 5.89
CA LEU A 196 -18.85 8.19 7.25
C LEU A 196 -19.12 9.70 7.26
N VAL A 197 -20.13 10.12 8.01
CA VAL A 197 -20.33 11.53 8.36
C VAL A 197 -20.20 11.63 9.87
N LEU A 198 -19.13 12.28 10.33
CA LEU A 198 -18.89 12.51 11.74
C LEU A 198 -19.68 13.73 12.21
N THR A 199 -20.27 13.62 13.40
CA THR A 199 -20.81 14.78 14.11
C THR A 199 -19.74 15.22 15.12
N THR A 200 -19.18 16.42 14.92
CA THR A 200 -18.21 16.97 15.88
C THR A 200 -18.87 17.30 17.21
N GLY A 201 -18.07 17.50 18.26
CA GLY A 201 -18.57 17.95 19.57
C GLY A 201 -19.26 19.31 19.53
N LEU A 202 -19.04 20.12 18.49
CA LEU A 202 -19.75 21.38 18.22
C LEU A 202 -21.00 21.20 17.35
N GLY A 203 -21.36 19.96 17.00
CA GLY A 203 -22.55 19.64 16.21
C GLY A 203 -22.39 19.81 14.69
N GLN A 204 -21.19 20.05 14.20
CA GLN A 204 -20.94 20.13 12.77
C GLN A 204 -20.90 18.74 12.14
N GLN A 205 -21.42 18.62 10.91
CA GLN A 205 -21.34 17.41 10.12
C GLN A 205 -20.11 17.46 9.22
N VAL A 206 -19.17 16.55 9.45
CA VAL A 206 -17.92 16.46 8.66
C VAL A 206 -17.92 15.13 7.89
N PRO A 207 -18.01 15.15 6.55
CA PRO A 207 -17.89 13.93 5.76
C PRO A 207 -16.43 13.46 5.75
N VAL A 208 -16.23 12.19 6.10
CA VAL A 208 -14.95 11.51 5.93
C VAL A 208 -14.99 10.82 4.56
N ASN A 209 -14.45 11.50 3.57
CA ASN A 209 -14.34 10.93 2.23
C ASN A 209 -13.16 9.97 2.20
N ARG A 210 -13.37 8.80 1.62
CA ARG A 210 -12.36 7.82 1.26
C ARG A 210 -12.50 7.51 -0.23
N GLY A 211 -11.45 6.97 -0.84
CA GLY A 211 -11.46 6.74 -2.27
C GLY A 211 -10.48 5.67 -2.72
N TRP A 212 -10.28 5.67 -4.02
CA TRP A 212 -9.36 4.76 -4.68
C TRP A 212 -8.67 5.44 -5.86
N VAL A 213 -7.50 4.95 -6.18
CA VAL A 213 -6.74 5.30 -7.39
C VAL A 213 -6.46 4.01 -8.14
N ALA A 214 -6.63 3.99 -9.45
CA ALA A 214 -6.35 2.83 -10.27
C ALA A 214 -5.65 3.23 -11.57
N ALA A 215 -4.80 2.34 -12.08
CA ALA A 215 -4.18 2.47 -13.39
C ALA A 215 -3.99 1.09 -14.03
N ASP A 216 -4.11 1.01 -15.34
CA ASP A 216 -3.68 -0.15 -16.09
C ASP A 216 -2.18 -0.01 -16.37
N ALA A 217 -1.43 -1.06 -16.08
CA ALA A 217 0.01 -1.09 -16.27
C ALA A 217 0.42 -2.30 -17.11
N VAL A 218 1.33 -2.10 -18.05
CA VAL A 218 2.09 -3.18 -18.67
C VAL A 218 3.49 -3.10 -18.13
N VAL A 219 3.92 -4.10 -17.37
CA VAL A 219 5.26 -4.19 -16.78
C VAL A 219 5.93 -5.45 -17.30
N ASN A 220 7.09 -5.32 -17.94
CA ASN A 220 7.81 -6.44 -18.54
C ASN A 220 6.90 -7.27 -19.50
N LYS A 221 6.06 -6.61 -20.31
CA LYS A 221 5.07 -7.20 -21.23
C LYS A 221 3.89 -7.91 -20.55
N ARG A 222 3.71 -7.79 -19.24
CA ARG A 222 2.59 -8.33 -18.48
C ARG A 222 1.63 -7.21 -18.12
N ALA A 223 0.37 -7.39 -18.50
CA ALA A 223 -0.69 -6.45 -18.17
C ALA A 223 -1.24 -6.74 -16.77
N LEU A 224 -1.51 -5.68 -16.01
CA LEU A 224 -2.20 -5.73 -14.71
C LEU A 224 -2.97 -4.44 -14.47
N ARG A 225 -4.03 -4.49 -13.66
CA ARG A 225 -4.68 -3.33 -13.06
C ARG A 225 -4.10 -3.13 -11.65
N PHE A 226 -3.44 -2.00 -11.41
CA PHE A 226 -2.97 -1.62 -10.06
C PHE A 226 -3.97 -0.69 -9.40
N VAL A 227 -4.43 -1.04 -8.20
CA VAL A 227 -5.44 -0.28 -7.44
C VAL A 227 -4.89 0.02 -6.06
N ASN A 228 -4.90 1.30 -5.68
CA ASN A 228 -4.54 1.78 -4.35
C ASN A 228 -5.77 2.37 -3.66
N THR A 229 -5.95 2.10 -2.37
CA THR A 229 -7.08 2.59 -1.58
C THR A 229 -6.75 2.73 -0.10
N HIS A 230 -7.49 3.58 0.59
CA HIS A 230 -7.51 3.67 2.04
C HIS A 230 -8.96 3.58 2.52
N LEU A 231 -9.34 2.45 3.12
CA LEU A 231 -10.70 2.21 3.56
C LEU A 231 -11.01 2.90 4.90
N GLU A 232 -12.30 3.01 5.20
CA GLU A 232 -12.81 3.65 6.42
C GLU A 232 -12.28 3.00 7.70
N ALA A 233 -11.67 3.81 8.58
CA ALA A 233 -11.04 3.37 9.81
C ALA A 233 -12.03 3.11 10.96
N PHE A 234 -13.01 4.01 11.15
CA PHE A 234 -13.82 4.06 12.37
C PHE A 234 -15.10 3.22 12.30
N HIS A 235 -15.63 2.97 11.08
CA HIS A 235 -16.95 2.35 10.96
C HIS A 235 -16.94 1.09 10.08
N PRO A 236 -16.99 -0.12 10.67
CA PRO A 236 -16.77 -1.37 9.94
C PRO A 236 -17.79 -1.65 8.84
N ILE A 237 -19.04 -1.17 8.96
CA ILE A 237 -20.07 -1.36 7.93
C ILE A 237 -19.86 -0.40 6.74
N VAL A 238 -19.37 0.82 6.98
CA VAL A 238 -18.98 1.73 5.89
C VAL A 238 -17.79 1.11 5.15
N ARG A 239 -16.78 0.64 5.86
CA ARG A 239 -15.62 -0.08 5.32
C ARG A 239 -16.03 -1.29 4.46
N LEU A 240 -16.96 -2.11 4.95
CA LEU A 240 -17.49 -3.25 4.17
C LEU A 240 -18.14 -2.79 2.86
N ARG A 241 -18.94 -1.71 2.90
CA ARG A 241 -19.58 -1.15 1.69
C ARG A 241 -18.54 -0.64 0.70
N GLN A 242 -17.49 0.03 1.17
CA GLN A 242 -16.36 0.48 0.34
C GLN A 242 -15.62 -0.70 -0.30
N ALA A 243 -15.37 -1.78 0.46
CA ALA A 243 -14.81 -3.01 -0.10
C ALA A 243 -15.71 -3.60 -1.21
N HIS A 244 -17.04 -3.59 -1.04
CA HIS A 244 -17.97 -4.01 -2.09
C HIS A 244 -17.94 -3.07 -3.30
N GLU A 245 -17.78 -1.77 -3.13
CA GLU A 245 -17.63 -0.82 -4.24
C GLU A 245 -16.35 -1.11 -5.06
N LEU A 246 -15.24 -1.47 -4.40
CA LEU A 246 -14.00 -1.87 -5.10
C LEU A 246 -14.21 -3.06 -6.05
N ILE A 247 -14.91 -4.09 -5.57
CA ILE A 247 -15.10 -5.36 -6.30
C ILE A 247 -16.40 -5.43 -7.11
N ALA A 248 -17.23 -4.38 -7.08
CA ALA A 248 -18.42 -4.30 -7.92
C ALA A 248 -18.05 -4.35 -9.41
N PRO A 249 -18.95 -4.81 -10.33
CA PRO A 249 -18.66 -4.86 -11.76
C PRO A 249 -18.23 -3.52 -12.38
N SER A 250 -18.60 -2.39 -11.76
CA SER A 250 -18.17 -1.03 -12.12
C SER A 250 -17.03 -0.49 -11.27
N GLY A 251 -16.61 -1.21 -10.23
CA GLY A 251 -15.53 -0.81 -9.33
C GLY A 251 -14.14 -1.03 -9.93
N PRO A 252 -13.11 -0.41 -9.36
CA PRO A 252 -11.76 -0.43 -9.95
C PRO A 252 -11.14 -1.85 -10.03
N VAL A 253 -11.48 -2.75 -9.10
CA VAL A 253 -11.06 -4.15 -9.11
C VAL A 253 -11.98 -4.99 -9.99
N GLY A 254 -13.32 -4.84 -9.81
CA GLY A 254 -14.30 -5.68 -10.50
C GLY A 254 -14.41 -5.42 -12.01
N SER A 255 -14.01 -4.22 -12.47
CA SER A 255 -13.97 -3.86 -13.89
C SER A 255 -12.59 -4.06 -14.54
N ALA A 256 -11.63 -4.63 -13.81
CA ALA A 256 -10.27 -4.80 -14.33
C ALA A 256 -10.27 -5.72 -15.56
N PRO A 257 -9.69 -5.29 -16.70
CA PRO A 257 -9.58 -6.13 -17.90
C PRO A 257 -8.49 -7.20 -17.78
N ASP A 258 -7.53 -6.97 -16.89
CA ASP A 258 -6.36 -7.78 -16.62
C ASP A 258 -6.32 -8.16 -15.12
N PRO A 259 -5.43 -9.06 -14.69
CA PRO A 259 -5.28 -9.37 -13.28
C PRO A 259 -5.13 -8.11 -12.43
N ALA A 260 -5.94 -7.98 -11.38
CA ALA A 260 -5.87 -6.85 -10.46
C ALA A 260 -4.87 -7.11 -9.33
N VAL A 261 -4.12 -6.06 -8.98
CA VAL A 261 -3.31 -5.96 -7.76
C VAL A 261 -3.89 -4.84 -6.93
N LEU A 262 -4.55 -5.17 -5.83
CA LEU A 262 -5.10 -4.24 -4.86
C LEU A 262 -4.10 -4.04 -3.73
N VAL A 263 -3.71 -2.80 -3.49
CA VAL A 263 -2.85 -2.41 -2.38
C VAL A 263 -3.52 -1.33 -1.53
N GLY A 264 -3.11 -1.20 -0.28
CA GLY A 264 -3.57 -0.10 0.55
C GLY A 264 -3.67 -0.42 2.03
N ASP A 265 -3.99 0.60 2.80
CA ASP A 265 -4.48 0.49 4.16
C ASP A 265 -5.97 0.14 4.11
N LEU A 266 -6.27 -1.12 4.28
CA LEU A 266 -7.66 -1.60 4.22
C LEU A 266 -8.40 -1.43 5.56
N ASN A 267 -7.71 -1.00 6.63
CA ASN A 267 -8.27 -0.86 7.98
C ASN A 267 -9.03 -2.10 8.47
N THR A 268 -8.70 -3.27 7.90
CA THR A 268 -9.31 -4.56 8.20
C THR A 268 -8.24 -5.65 8.13
N SER A 269 -8.38 -6.68 8.95
CA SER A 269 -7.41 -7.76 9.08
C SER A 269 -8.11 -9.08 9.43
N PRO A 270 -7.54 -10.25 9.07
CA PRO A 270 -8.11 -11.54 9.46
C PRO A 270 -8.09 -11.79 10.96
N ASP A 271 -7.20 -11.16 11.70
CA ASP A 271 -6.93 -11.35 13.13
C ASP A 271 -7.69 -10.38 14.06
N LEU A 272 -8.36 -9.35 13.52
CA LEU A 272 -9.15 -8.43 14.35
C LEU A 272 -10.18 -9.18 15.20
N PRO A 273 -10.27 -8.91 16.52
CA PRO A 273 -11.04 -9.75 17.45
C PRO A 273 -12.56 -9.67 17.23
N VAL A 274 -13.04 -8.53 16.72
CA VAL A 274 -14.49 -8.29 16.54
C VAL A 274 -14.91 -8.56 15.10
N LEU A 275 -15.88 -9.45 14.91
CA LEU A 275 -16.35 -9.88 13.59
C LEU A 275 -16.61 -8.73 12.60
N PRO A 276 -17.35 -7.64 12.92
CA PRO A 276 -17.61 -6.57 11.98
C PRO A 276 -16.33 -5.95 11.40
N ASN A 277 -15.24 -5.92 12.15
CA ASN A 277 -13.97 -5.36 11.71
C ASN A 277 -13.25 -6.22 10.64
N ARG A 278 -13.59 -7.51 10.54
CA ARG A 278 -13.04 -8.46 9.54
C ARG A 278 -13.85 -8.56 8.26
N LEU A 279 -15.08 -8.04 8.24
CA LEU A 279 -16.03 -8.27 7.15
C LEU A 279 -15.53 -7.75 5.79
N ALA A 280 -14.88 -6.61 5.76
CA ALA A 280 -14.32 -6.07 4.52
C ALA A 280 -13.22 -6.98 3.95
N PHE A 281 -12.29 -7.44 4.78
CA PHE A 281 -11.25 -8.40 4.38
C PHE A 281 -11.87 -9.72 3.88
N GLN A 282 -12.85 -10.25 4.61
CA GLN A 282 -13.55 -11.47 4.20
C GLN A 282 -14.30 -11.31 2.88
N ALA A 283 -14.91 -10.13 2.61
CA ALA A 283 -15.57 -9.86 1.34
C ALA A 283 -14.58 -9.85 0.16
N LEU A 284 -13.39 -9.28 0.33
CA LEU A 284 -12.33 -9.29 -0.68
C LEU A 284 -11.83 -10.71 -0.96
N LEU A 285 -11.62 -11.54 0.08
CA LEU A 285 -11.28 -12.95 -0.08
C LEU A 285 -12.39 -13.75 -0.75
N ALA A 286 -13.65 -13.52 -0.37
CA ALA A 286 -14.81 -14.20 -0.96
C ALA A 286 -15.03 -13.84 -2.43
N TYR A 287 -14.62 -12.65 -2.86
CA TYR A 287 -14.57 -12.25 -4.27
C TYR A 287 -13.50 -13.04 -5.06
N GLY A 288 -12.52 -13.60 -4.36
CA GLY A 288 -11.45 -14.39 -4.94
C GLY A 288 -10.07 -13.73 -4.91
N LEU A 289 -9.92 -12.55 -4.29
CA LEU A 289 -8.60 -11.96 -4.10
C LEU A 289 -7.75 -12.82 -3.15
N VAL A 290 -6.46 -12.89 -3.43
CA VAL A 290 -5.47 -13.67 -2.69
C VAL A 290 -4.57 -12.71 -1.90
N ASP A 291 -4.47 -12.92 -0.60
CA ASP A 291 -3.58 -12.16 0.28
C ASP A 291 -2.13 -12.65 0.11
N THR A 292 -1.27 -11.77 -0.41
CA THR A 292 0.13 -12.13 -0.72
C THR A 292 0.94 -12.46 0.52
N TRP A 293 0.65 -11.82 1.66
CA TRP A 293 1.35 -12.08 2.91
C TRP A 293 1.06 -13.50 3.42
N ALA A 294 -0.22 -13.84 3.49
CA ALA A 294 -0.64 -15.16 3.99
C ALA A 294 -0.09 -16.32 3.16
N VAL A 295 0.09 -16.11 1.84
CA VAL A 295 0.68 -17.10 0.95
C VAL A 295 2.20 -17.19 1.12
N ALA A 296 2.88 -16.04 1.18
CA ALA A 296 4.34 -16.00 1.22
C ALA A 296 4.92 -16.30 2.62
N ASN A 297 4.15 -16.03 3.69
CA ASN A 297 4.60 -16.14 5.08
C ASN A 297 3.54 -16.88 5.94
N PRO A 298 3.28 -18.17 5.67
CA PRO A 298 2.24 -18.91 6.37
C PRO A 298 2.53 -18.99 7.86
N GLY A 299 1.55 -18.57 8.68
CA GLY A 299 1.65 -18.58 10.15
C GLY A 299 2.27 -17.32 10.76
N ASP A 300 2.82 -16.41 9.96
CA ASP A 300 3.30 -15.11 10.44
C ASP A 300 2.15 -14.08 10.36
N PRO A 301 1.79 -13.40 11.47
CA PRO A 301 0.73 -12.41 11.47
C PRO A 301 1.04 -11.19 10.58
N GLY A 302 2.31 -10.80 10.47
CA GLY A 302 2.75 -9.70 9.63
C GLY A 302 2.16 -8.35 10.01
N TYR A 303 2.19 -7.99 11.28
CA TYR A 303 1.60 -6.75 11.77
C TYR A 303 2.20 -5.50 11.13
N THR A 304 1.34 -4.54 10.81
CA THR A 304 1.74 -3.32 10.08
C THR A 304 1.33 -2.02 10.76
N ALA A 305 0.40 -2.03 11.71
CA ALA A 305 -0.10 -0.82 12.36
C ALA A 305 -0.07 -0.91 13.88
N GLY A 306 0.21 0.21 14.56
CA GLY A 306 0.17 0.29 16.02
C GLY A 306 1.23 1.17 16.67
N PHE A 307 2.20 1.74 15.95
CA PHE A 307 3.13 2.69 16.56
C PHE A 307 2.41 3.89 17.15
N ASN A 308 2.97 4.43 18.24
CA ASN A 308 2.38 5.57 18.93
C ASN A 308 2.42 6.86 18.10
N GLU A 309 1.59 7.82 18.47
CA GLU A 309 1.41 9.10 17.76
C GLU A 309 2.72 9.87 17.52
N LEU A 310 3.68 9.79 18.44
CA LEU A 310 4.98 10.47 18.33
C LEU A 310 6.05 9.62 17.64
N LEU A 311 5.70 8.40 17.22
CA LEU A 311 6.59 7.47 16.51
C LEU A 311 7.83 7.07 17.32
N THR A 312 7.72 7.03 18.63
CA THR A 312 8.85 6.86 19.55
C THR A 312 8.90 5.49 20.24
N ASP A 313 8.06 4.53 19.81
CA ASP A 313 8.08 3.18 20.38
C ASP A 313 9.49 2.58 20.34
N PRO A 314 9.91 1.86 21.37
CA PRO A 314 11.28 1.32 21.45
C PRO A 314 11.54 0.24 20.40
N SER A 315 10.54 -0.55 20.05
CA SER A 315 10.63 -1.62 19.04
C SER A 315 9.26 -1.85 18.35
N PRO A 316 9.23 -2.54 17.18
CA PRO A 316 7.98 -2.97 16.56
C PRO A 316 7.24 -4.03 17.38
N GLU A 317 7.98 -4.89 18.11
CA GLU A 317 7.38 -5.93 18.94
C GLU A 317 6.59 -5.32 20.09
N GLY A 318 5.31 -5.64 20.14
CA GLY A 318 4.37 -5.12 21.12
C GLY A 318 3.83 -3.71 20.81
N ALA A 319 4.36 -3.03 19.79
CA ALA A 319 3.79 -1.80 19.25
C ALA A 319 2.86 -2.11 18.07
N LEU A 320 3.34 -2.86 17.08
CA LEU A 320 2.51 -3.29 15.96
C LEU A 320 1.61 -4.45 16.40
N GLU A 321 0.29 -4.30 16.23
CA GLU A 321 -0.70 -5.24 16.75
C GLU A 321 -1.64 -5.80 15.66
N HIS A 322 -1.73 -5.12 14.49
CA HIS A 322 -2.67 -5.48 13.43
C HIS A 322 -2.03 -5.38 12.05
N ARG A 323 -2.40 -6.30 11.15
CA ARG A 323 -2.03 -6.22 9.75
C ARG A 323 -3.20 -5.63 8.96
N VAL A 324 -3.18 -4.35 8.70
CA VAL A 324 -4.21 -3.61 7.96
C VAL A 324 -3.75 -3.12 6.60
N ASP A 325 -2.44 -3.07 6.37
CA ASP A 325 -1.83 -2.78 5.09
C ASP A 325 -1.66 -4.08 4.29
N HIS A 326 -2.19 -4.12 3.09
CA HIS A 326 -2.27 -5.35 2.31
C HIS A 326 -1.82 -5.14 0.86
N VAL A 327 -1.25 -6.20 0.30
CA VAL A 327 -1.15 -6.44 -1.14
C VAL A 327 -1.97 -7.69 -1.44
N MET A 328 -3.03 -7.52 -2.24
CA MET A 328 -3.90 -8.61 -2.66
C MET A 328 -3.93 -8.72 -4.19
N THR A 329 -4.05 -9.91 -4.72
CA THR A 329 -4.02 -10.15 -6.17
C THR A 329 -5.23 -10.95 -6.65
N SER A 330 -5.59 -10.77 -7.90
CA SER A 330 -6.49 -11.70 -8.60
C SER A 330 -5.92 -13.12 -8.60
N PRO A 331 -6.77 -14.16 -8.70
CA PRO A 331 -6.31 -15.55 -8.87
C PRO A 331 -5.43 -15.70 -10.10
N GLY A 332 -4.42 -16.56 -10.00
CA GLY A 332 -3.50 -16.86 -11.11
C GLY A 332 -2.25 -15.98 -11.14
N VAL A 333 -2.20 -14.87 -10.40
CA VAL A 333 -0.96 -14.12 -10.20
C VAL A 333 -0.04 -14.90 -9.27
N GLY A 334 1.16 -15.22 -9.74
CA GLY A 334 2.16 -15.89 -8.91
C GLY A 334 2.71 -14.97 -7.84
N ILE A 335 2.84 -15.48 -6.61
CA ILE A 335 3.38 -14.75 -5.47
C ILE A 335 4.75 -15.33 -5.15
N VAL A 336 5.80 -14.57 -5.47
CA VAL A 336 7.19 -14.98 -5.23
C VAL A 336 7.61 -14.64 -3.81
N ARG A 337 7.20 -13.47 -3.31
CA ARG A 337 7.59 -12.96 -2.00
C ARG A 337 6.63 -11.88 -1.53
N SER A 338 6.46 -11.78 -0.20
CA SER A 338 5.88 -10.61 0.46
C SER A 338 6.75 -10.25 1.67
N ARG A 339 7.01 -8.95 1.88
CA ARG A 339 7.87 -8.41 2.94
C ARG A 339 7.27 -7.17 3.58
N ILE A 340 7.58 -6.99 4.87
CA ILE A 340 7.29 -5.76 5.63
C ILE A 340 8.56 -4.90 5.64
N TYR A 341 8.35 -3.58 5.57
CA TYR A 341 9.36 -2.54 5.62
C TYR A 341 9.00 -1.50 6.68
N GLY A 342 9.98 -0.79 7.23
CA GLY A 342 9.77 0.22 8.27
C GLY A 342 9.69 -0.34 9.69
N THR A 343 10.16 -1.58 9.88
CA THR A 343 10.25 -2.24 11.19
C THR A 343 11.69 -2.47 11.66
N ASP A 344 12.68 -2.17 10.82
CA ASP A 344 14.09 -2.26 11.20
C ASP A 344 14.49 -0.99 11.99
N PRO A 345 15.06 -1.12 13.20
CA PRO A 345 15.56 0.03 13.97
C PRO A 345 16.57 0.92 13.21
N ASP A 346 17.31 0.35 12.27
CA ASP A 346 18.25 1.10 11.42
C ASP A 346 17.54 2.02 10.41
N ASN A 347 16.24 1.80 10.18
CA ASN A 347 15.41 2.64 9.32
C ASN A 347 14.75 3.82 10.04
N ARG A 348 15.03 4.02 11.33
CA ARG A 348 14.56 5.19 12.06
C ARG A 348 15.15 6.48 11.48
N THR A 349 14.43 7.56 11.69
CA THR A 349 14.93 8.91 11.38
C THR A 349 16.17 9.25 12.22
N ALA A 350 16.90 10.29 11.84
CA ALA A 350 18.07 10.75 12.62
C ALA A 350 17.71 11.17 14.06
N SER A 351 16.47 11.62 14.29
CA SER A 351 15.94 11.92 15.63
C SER A 351 15.43 10.68 16.39
N GLY A 352 15.46 9.49 15.76
CA GLY A 352 15.06 8.22 16.39
C GLY A 352 13.58 7.86 16.25
N MET A 353 12.80 8.61 15.48
CA MET A 353 11.40 8.29 15.17
C MET A 353 11.27 7.16 14.15
N TRP A 354 10.18 6.39 14.23
CA TRP A 354 9.75 5.54 13.12
C TRP A 354 9.28 6.39 11.95
N PRO A 355 9.45 5.92 10.68
CA PRO A 355 9.09 6.71 9.50
C PRO A 355 7.58 6.98 9.36
N SER A 356 6.74 6.12 9.92
CA SER A 356 5.27 6.20 9.95
C SER A 356 4.76 5.40 11.15
N ASP A 357 3.52 5.60 11.55
CA ASP A 357 2.80 4.76 12.53
C ASP A 357 2.39 3.39 11.96
N HIS A 358 2.55 3.21 10.65
CA HIS A 358 2.44 1.94 9.94
C HIS A 358 3.80 1.44 9.44
N ALA A 359 3.88 0.14 9.19
CA ALA A 359 4.89 -0.49 8.34
C ALA A 359 4.34 -0.61 6.90
N GLY A 360 5.23 -0.62 5.91
CA GLY A 360 4.87 -0.86 4.50
C GLY A 360 4.87 -2.33 4.14
N VAL A 361 4.10 -2.71 3.12
CA VAL A 361 4.12 -4.08 2.58
C VAL A 361 4.51 -4.05 1.11
N ALA A 362 5.55 -4.80 0.75
CA ALA A 362 5.96 -4.99 -0.64
C ALA A 362 5.80 -6.45 -1.06
N ALA A 363 5.32 -6.68 -2.29
CA ALA A 363 5.20 -8.00 -2.88
C ALA A 363 5.97 -8.09 -4.20
N THR A 364 6.53 -9.27 -4.46
CA THR A 364 7.14 -9.63 -5.75
C THR A 364 6.22 -10.64 -6.42
N LEU A 365 5.70 -10.28 -7.58
CA LEU A 365 4.61 -10.95 -8.27
C LEU A 365 5.02 -11.39 -9.68
N THR A 366 4.38 -12.44 -10.19
CA THR A 366 4.42 -12.84 -11.63
C THR A 366 2.99 -12.83 -12.17
N PRO A 367 2.52 -11.65 -12.67
CA PRO A 367 1.17 -11.47 -13.23
C PRO A 367 0.91 -12.34 -14.45
#